data_e5f0eabffe6fa27792ba0a7c666d5e1e
#
_entry.id   e5f0eabffe6fa27792ba0a7c666d5e1e
#
_cell.length_a   1.000
_cell.length_b   1.000
_cell.length_c   1.000
_cell.angle_alpha   90.00
_cell.angle_beta   90.00
_cell.angle_gamma   90.00
#
_symmetry.space_group_name_H-M   'P 1'
#
loop_
_entity.id
_entity.type
_entity.pdbx_description
1 polymer ?
#
loop_
_entity_poly.entity_id
_entity_poly.type
_entity_poly.pdbx_seq_one_letter_code
_entity_poly.pdbx_strand_id
1 'polypeptide(L)'
;MMVEPWNNRWARFIYTKFHPEPFDERAGWTVSGDGPMTRANGAMPWIVFERDRALIERRFPKLRILCVKQVMPFAFVLSGGSRSRLGIPGKCYRAVRRFEHWFESRGIGLSALIVVEKC
;
A
#
# COMPACT_ATOMS: atom_id res chain seq x y z
N MET A 1 -6.24 -4.73 -11.61
CA MET A 1 -6.02 -3.50 -10.82
C MET A 1 -6.26 -3.79 -9.36
N MET A 2 -5.37 -3.35 -8.49
CA MET A 2 -5.45 -3.53 -7.05
C MET A 2 -4.93 -2.27 -6.33
N VAL A 3 -5.38 -2.04 -5.11
CA VAL A 3 -4.86 -1.01 -4.21
C VAL A 3 -4.35 -1.71 -2.96
N GLU A 4 -3.06 -1.58 -2.71
CA GLU A 4 -2.37 -2.35 -1.68
C GLU A 4 -1.53 -1.43 -0.80
N PRO A 5 -1.23 -1.82 0.46
CA PRO A 5 -0.28 -1.10 1.30
C PRO A 5 1.05 -0.90 0.59
N TRP A 6 1.67 0.26 0.77
CA TRP A 6 2.94 0.56 0.13
C TRP A 6 4.04 0.83 1.16
N ASN A 7 5.30 0.76 0.74
CA ASN A 7 6.45 1.00 1.58
C ASN A 7 7.18 2.28 1.15
N ASN A 8 7.04 3.32 1.93
CA ASN A 8 7.87 4.51 1.93
C ASN A 8 8.05 4.97 3.39
N ARG A 9 8.81 6.02 3.64
CA ARG A 9 9.09 6.50 5.02
C ARG A 9 7.82 6.83 5.79
N TRP A 10 6.85 7.46 5.14
CA TRP A 10 5.56 7.82 5.72
C TRP A 10 4.70 6.58 5.99
N ALA A 11 4.51 5.73 4.99
CA ALA A 11 3.73 4.51 5.12
C ALA A 11 4.30 3.57 6.19
N ARG A 12 5.62 3.40 6.22
CA ARG A 12 6.30 2.61 7.26
C ARG A 12 6.01 3.14 8.66
N PHE A 13 6.11 4.44 8.86
CA PHE A 13 5.78 5.06 10.15
C PHE A 13 4.33 4.76 10.57
N ILE A 14 3.36 4.93 9.66
CA ILE A 14 1.95 4.68 9.94
C ILE A 14 1.68 3.19 10.21
N TYR A 15 2.17 2.30 9.35
CA TYR A 15 1.91 0.86 9.49
C TYR A 15 2.61 0.25 10.72
N THR A 16 3.80 0.70 11.07
CA THR A 16 4.49 0.19 12.26
C THR A 16 3.92 0.73 13.58
N LYS A 17 3.33 1.92 13.57
CA LYS A 17 2.78 2.56 14.79
C LYS A 17 1.29 2.27 15.01
N PHE A 18 0.51 2.18 13.97
CA PHE A 18 -0.95 2.18 14.04
C PHE A 18 -1.62 0.93 13.46
N HIS A 19 -0.88 0.06 12.80
CA HIS A 19 -1.42 -1.16 12.20
C HIS A 19 -0.97 -2.42 12.96
N PRO A 20 -1.88 -3.36 13.24
CA PRO A 20 -1.55 -4.59 13.98
C PRO A 20 -0.81 -5.64 13.15
N GLU A 21 -0.74 -5.48 11.84
CA GLU A 21 -0.10 -6.44 10.94
C GLU A 21 1.41 -6.23 10.88
N PRO A 22 2.20 -7.31 10.69
CA PRO A 22 3.63 -7.21 10.47
C PRO A 22 3.94 -6.36 9.23
N PHE A 23 4.98 -5.56 9.29
CA PHE A 23 5.46 -4.78 8.16
C PHE A 23 6.97 -4.95 8.03
N ASP A 24 7.39 -6.03 7.36
CA ASP A 24 8.80 -6.37 7.16
C ASP A 24 9.19 -6.30 5.67
N GLU A 25 9.95 -5.28 5.32
CA GLU A 25 10.43 -5.04 3.96
C GLU A 25 11.54 -6.02 3.52
N ARG A 26 12.14 -6.75 4.46
CA ARG A 26 13.23 -7.71 4.21
C ARG A 26 12.72 -9.13 4.00
N ALA A 27 11.45 -9.38 4.25
CA ALA A 27 10.84 -10.69 4.09
C ALA A 27 10.94 -11.21 2.64
N GLY A 28 10.85 -12.51 2.48
CA GLY A 28 10.68 -13.17 1.19
C GLY A 28 9.21 -13.18 0.74
N TRP A 29 8.92 -13.90 -0.34
CA TRP A 29 7.57 -14.02 -0.92
C TRP A 29 6.69 -15.06 -0.20
N THR A 30 7.21 -15.74 0.80
CA THR A 30 6.45 -16.74 1.57
C THR A 30 5.52 -16.06 2.56
N VAL A 31 4.23 -16.37 2.46
CA VAL A 31 3.26 -16.08 3.51
C VAL A 31 3.27 -17.26 4.46
N SER A 32 3.50 -17.04 5.76
CA SER A 32 3.39 -18.08 6.77
C SER A 32 1.95 -18.61 6.79
N GLY A 33 1.77 -19.90 6.44
CA GLY A 33 0.46 -20.49 6.13
C GLY A 33 -0.46 -20.75 7.32
N ASP A 34 0.01 -20.56 8.56
CA ASP A 34 -0.74 -20.92 9.76
C ASP A 34 -1.18 -19.67 10.53
N GLY A 35 -2.34 -19.15 10.17
CA GLY A 35 -2.92 -18.06 10.95
C GLY A 35 -3.90 -17.17 10.19
N PRO A 36 -4.63 -16.30 10.89
CA PRO A 36 -5.55 -15.38 10.26
C PRO A 36 -4.81 -14.40 9.31
N MET A 37 -5.52 -13.88 8.31
CA MET A 37 -4.98 -12.91 7.32
C MET A 37 -4.28 -11.71 7.96
N THR A 38 -4.56 -11.41 9.22
CA THR A 38 -3.91 -10.38 10.02
C THR A 38 -2.41 -10.62 10.27
N ARG A 39 -1.88 -11.78 9.92
CA ARG A 39 -0.43 -12.09 9.97
C ARG A 39 0.26 -11.92 8.62
N ALA A 40 -0.45 -11.54 7.58
CA ALA A 40 0.16 -11.21 6.29
C ALA A 40 1.09 -10.01 6.43
N ASN A 41 2.24 -10.07 5.77
CA ASN A 41 3.18 -8.96 5.76
C ASN A 41 2.65 -7.81 4.90
N GLY A 42 2.33 -6.67 5.51
CA GLY A 42 1.83 -5.49 4.81
C GLY A 42 2.81 -4.90 3.79
N ALA A 43 4.10 -5.22 3.87
CA ALA A 43 5.12 -4.82 2.89
C ALA A 43 5.15 -5.70 1.63
N MET A 44 4.40 -6.82 1.60
CA MET A 44 4.45 -7.79 0.51
C MET A 44 4.18 -7.20 -0.88
N PRO A 45 3.18 -6.33 -1.09
CA PRO A 45 2.96 -5.72 -2.40
C PRO A 45 4.16 -4.91 -2.89
N TRP A 46 4.79 -4.14 -2.02
CA TRP A 46 6.01 -3.40 -2.36
C TRP A 46 7.19 -4.34 -2.66
N ILE A 47 7.36 -5.41 -1.88
CA ILE A 47 8.39 -6.43 -2.11
C ILE A 47 8.26 -7.00 -3.52
N VAL A 48 7.06 -7.42 -3.90
CA VAL A 48 6.78 -8.09 -5.19
C VAL A 48 6.88 -7.12 -6.38
N PHE A 49 6.27 -5.94 -6.28
CA PHE A 49 6.06 -5.05 -7.41
C PHE A 49 7.11 -3.93 -7.53
N GLU A 50 7.93 -3.71 -6.52
CA GLU A 50 9.00 -2.71 -6.54
C GLU A 50 10.36 -3.34 -6.28
N ARG A 51 10.61 -3.89 -5.08
CA ARG A 51 11.91 -4.44 -4.72
C ARG A 51 12.36 -5.57 -5.66
N ASP A 52 11.47 -6.52 -5.91
CA ASP A 52 11.75 -7.73 -6.67
C ASP A 52 11.08 -7.71 -8.06
N ARG A 53 10.84 -6.53 -8.61
CA ARG A 53 10.15 -6.33 -9.91
C ARG A 53 10.75 -7.18 -11.03
N ALA A 54 12.06 -7.20 -11.17
CA ALA A 54 12.74 -8.01 -12.19
C ALA A 54 12.53 -9.52 -12.00
N LEU A 55 12.32 -9.96 -10.76
CA LEU A 55 12.04 -11.35 -10.45
C LEU A 55 10.62 -11.76 -10.84
N ILE A 56 9.62 -10.91 -10.55
CA ILE A 56 8.23 -11.20 -10.94
C ILE A 56 8.07 -11.20 -12.47
N GLU A 57 8.69 -10.25 -13.16
CA GLU A 57 8.65 -10.17 -14.63
C GLU A 57 9.27 -11.41 -15.29
N ARG A 58 10.37 -11.94 -14.73
CA ARG A 58 10.99 -13.19 -15.20
C ARG A 58 10.16 -14.43 -14.88
N ARG A 59 9.58 -14.49 -13.67
CA ARG A 59 8.80 -15.66 -13.22
C ARG A 59 7.44 -15.77 -13.89
N PHE A 60 6.86 -14.62 -14.23
CA PHE A 60 5.54 -14.51 -14.86
C PHE A 60 5.60 -13.69 -16.14
N PRO A 61 6.22 -14.20 -17.21
CA PRO A 61 6.43 -13.44 -18.44
C PRO A 61 5.14 -13.01 -19.15
N LYS A 62 4.01 -13.64 -18.79
CA LYS A 62 2.67 -13.25 -19.28
C LYS A 62 2.00 -12.17 -18.44
N LEU A 63 2.68 -11.66 -17.42
CA LEU A 63 2.16 -10.62 -16.54
C LEU A 63 2.95 -9.34 -16.74
N ARG A 64 2.27 -8.30 -17.20
CA ARG A 64 2.86 -6.99 -17.48
C ARG A 64 2.43 -5.98 -16.43
N ILE A 65 3.37 -5.35 -15.76
CA ILE A 65 3.08 -4.26 -14.82
C ILE A 65 2.96 -2.96 -15.61
N LEU A 66 1.73 -2.43 -15.70
CA LEU A 66 1.44 -1.22 -16.45
C LEU A 66 1.68 0.04 -15.64
N CYS A 67 1.31 0.03 -14.37
CA CYS A 67 1.39 1.19 -13.51
C CYS A 67 1.57 0.78 -12.04
N VAL A 68 2.40 1.53 -11.34
CA VAL A 68 2.47 1.53 -9.87
C VAL A 68 2.46 3.00 -9.44
N LYS A 69 1.38 3.45 -8.81
CA LYS A 69 1.19 4.84 -8.39
C LYS A 69 0.82 4.91 -6.91
N GLN A 70 1.57 5.65 -6.14
CA GLN A 70 1.26 5.88 -4.72
C GLN A 70 0.03 6.77 -4.58
N VAL A 71 -0.87 6.39 -3.67
CA VAL A 71 -2.18 7.03 -3.46
C VAL A 71 -2.54 7.08 -1.99
N MET A 72 -3.50 7.93 -1.64
CA MET A 72 -4.13 8.03 -0.32
C MET A 72 -3.14 8.19 0.85
N PRO A 73 -2.39 9.30 0.91
CA PRO A 73 -1.45 9.50 2.02
C PRO A 73 -2.11 9.68 3.39
N PHE A 74 -3.35 10.17 3.46
CA PHE A 74 -4.02 10.53 4.71
C PHE A 74 -5.46 10.01 4.83
N ALA A 75 -6.23 9.91 3.74
CA ALA A 75 -7.65 9.61 3.77
C ALA A 75 -7.98 8.33 4.53
N PHE A 76 -7.17 7.29 4.38
CA PHE A 76 -7.35 6.03 5.06
C PHE A 76 -7.26 6.18 6.60
N VAL A 77 -6.27 6.92 7.10
CA VAL A 77 -6.09 7.16 8.53
C VAL A 77 -7.20 8.05 9.07
N LEU A 78 -7.55 9.10 8.33
CA LEU A 78 -8.57 10.07 8.72
C LEU A 78 -10.01 9.52 8.64
N SER A 79 -10.26 8.51 7.81
CA SER A 79 -11.58 7.85 7.70
C SER A 79 -11.85 6.81 8.81
N GLY A 80 -10.90 6.62 9.73
CA GLY A 80 -11.02 5.64 10.81
C GLY A 80 -10.43 4.27 10.47
N GLY A 81 -9.73 4.13 9.34
CA GLY A 81 -8.95 2.93 9.00
C GLY A 81 -7.87 2.65 10.04
N SER A 82 -7.50 1.38 10.22
CA SER A 82 -6.47 0.95 11.19
C SER A 82 -6.75 1.36 12.64
N ARG A 83 -8.01 1.29 13.09
CA ARG A 83 -8.43 1.64 14.47
C ARG A 83 -8.21 3.11 14.85
N SER A 84 -7.97 4.00 13.90
CA SER A 84 -7.95 5.42 14.23
C SER A 84 -9.38 5.87 14.56
N ARG A 85 -9.54 6.56 15.69
CA ARG A 85 -10.82 7.17 16.09
C ARG A 85 -11.05 8.53 15.42
N LEU A 86 -10.18 8.91 14.51
CA LEU A 86 -10.26 10.15 13.77
C LEU A 86 -11.22 9.97 12.59
N GLY A 87 -12.48 10.34 12.79
CA GLY A 87 -13.45 10.44 11.71
C GLY A 87 -13.53 11.88 11.21
N ILE A 88 -13.33 12.11 9.91
CA ILE A 88 -13.60 13.43 9.33
C ILE A 88 -15.05 13.49 8.83
N PRO A 89 -15.75 14.62 9.05
CA PRO A 89 -17.07 14.83 8.46
C PRO A 89 -16.98 14.74 6.92
N GLY A 90 -17.98 14.10 6.30
CA GLY A 90 -17.98 13.89 4.84
C GLY A 90 -17.85 15.18 4.01
N LYS A 91 -18.35 16.31 4.56
CA LYS A 91 -18.19 17.63 3.94
C LYS A 91 -16.72 18.11 3.85
N CYS A 92 -15.84 17.62 4.74
CA CYS A 92 -14.41 17.95 4.73
C CYS A 92 -13.62 17.02 3.79
N TYR A 93 -14.21 15.92 3.32
CA TYR A 93 -13.54 14.91 2.52
C TYR A 93 -12.97 15.47 1.21
N ARG A 94 -13.69 16.36 0.52
CA ARG A 94 -13.20 16.99 -0.72
C ARG A 94 -11.93 17.82 -0.50
N ALA A 95 -11.87 18.56 0.60
CA ALA A 95 -10.69 19.34 0.95
C ALA A 95 -9.49 18.43 1.24
N VAL A 96 -9.71 17.35 1.99
CA VAL A 96 -8.68 16.33 2.26
C VAL A 96 -8.18 15.71 0.95
N ARG A 97 -9.07 15.33 0.05
CA ARG A 97 -8.68 14.75 -1.25
C ARG A 97 -7.87 15.73 -2.13
N ARG A 98 -8.21 17.00 -2.13
CA ARG A 98 -7.39 18.02 -2.84
C ARG A 98 -6.00 18.13 -2.26
N PHE A 99 -5.88 18.14 -0.94
CA PHE A 99 -4.61 18.17 -0.23
C PHE A 99 -3.79 16.91 -0.51
N GLU A 100 -4.43 15.73 -0.51
CA GLU A 100 -3.79 14.47 -0.83
C GLU A 100 -3.23 14.41 -2.24
N HIS A 101 -3.94 14.93 -3.25
CA HIS A 101 -3.46 14.95 -4.63
C HIS A 101 -2.13 15.68 -4.78
N TRP A 102 -1.90 16.70 -3.97
CA TRP A 102 -0.62 17.40 -3.96
C TRP A 102 0.53 16.49 -3.47
N PHE A 103 0.29 15.65 -2.46
CA PHE A 103 1.27 14.67 -1.99
C PHE A 103 1.41 13.48 -2.94
N GLU A 104 0.32 13.00 -3.49
CA GLU A 104 0.31 11.92 -4.49
C GLU A 104 1.14 12.28 -5.71
N SER A 105 1.08 13.53 -6.17
CA SER A 105 1.89 14.03 -7.27
C SER A 105 3.40 14.02 -6.98
N ARG A 106 3.78 13.96 -5.71
CA ARG A 106 5.16 13.83 -5.24
C ARG A 106 5.58 12.41 -4.88
N GLY A 107 4.75 11.43 -5.19
CA GLY A 107 5.02 10.02 -4.89
C GLY A 107 4.92 9.69 -3.41
N ILE A 108 4.06 10.36 -2.65
CA ILE A 108 3.80 10.10 -1.23
C ILE A 108 2.40 9.51 -1.10
N GLY A 109 2.30 8.27 -0.62
CA GLY A 109 1.03 7.59 -0.38
C GLY A 109 1.17 6.50 0.67
N LEU A 110 0.09 6.14 1.34
CA LEU A 110 0.03 4.97 2.22
C LEU A 110 -0.16 3.68 1.43
N SER A 111 -0.83 3.78 0.31
CA SER A 111 -1.12 2.68 -0.58
C SER A 111 -0.58 2.94 -1.98
N ALA A 112 -0.50 1.91 -2.79
CA ALA A 112 -0.23 2.04 -4.21
C ALA A 112 -1.35 1.43 -5.04
N LEU A 113 -1.73 2.14 -6.09
CA LEU A 113 -2.54 1.61 -7.17
C LEU A 113 -1.61 0.83 -8.10
N ILE A 114 -1.84 -0.47 -8.22
CA ILE A 114 -1.07 -1.38 -9.06
C ILE A 114 -1.96 -1.86 -10.20
N VAL A 115 -1.53 -1.64 -11.41
CA VAL A 115 -2.23 -2.11 -12.60
C VAL A 115 -1.35 -3.12 -13.31
N VAL A 116 -1.87 -4.34 -13.45
CA VAL A 116 -1.22 -5.43 -14.16
C VAL A 116 -2.13 -5.92 -15.29
N GLU A 117 -1.53 -6.33 -16.37
CA GLU A 117 -2.17 -6.91 -17.54
C GLU A 117 -1.66 -8.34 -17.73
N LYS A 118 -2.54 -9.24 -18.11
CA LYS A 118 -2.17 -10.57 -18.59
C LYS A 118 -2.09 -10.55 -20.10
N CYS A 119 -0.93 -10.78 -20.60
CA CYS A 119 -0.68 -10.87 -22.03
C CYS A 119 -1.06 -12.24 -22.61
#